data_7c64341e159a9970d8a6e9016519142a
#
_entry.id   7c64341e159a9970d8a6e9016519142a
#
_cell.length_a   1.000
_cell.length_b   1.000
_cell.length_c   1.000
_cell.angle_alpha   90.00
_cell.angle_beta   90.00
_cell.angle_gamma   90.00
#
_symmetry.space_group_name_H-M   'P 1'
#
loop_
_entity.id
_entity.type
_entity.pdbx_description
1 polymer ?
#
loop_
_entity_poly.entity_id
_entity_poly.type
_entity_poly.pdbx_seq_one_letter_code
_entity_poly.pdbx_strand_id
1 'polypeptide(L)'
;MSHFTDINELAHKNFGQCYITHTTLKTDKILRDNFMRSALYGGNIHSQGPRYCPSVEDKIKKFPEVTSHPLFLEPEGFHTEEYYIQGFSTSMPEDVQRALIASVPGLEKCSITRPGYAVEYDYSDPKDLFPSLQHKVIPGLFLAGQINGTTGYEEAGGQGLMAGINAALWVQGKEPFVLRRDEAYIGVLIDDLVTKGVNEPYRMFTSRAEYRILLRNDNADLRLTPHGLKLGLIDPTYKEPFENYQHLCEELCAGKAPQTDVNLGPWRVENAKRYADVQAKYAGYFERNKKDAEKLADLDNIKIPAGFDPSAVKGILFESAQKLRMVKPQTLGQASRIPGVTPSDMQLLAIHIERFRKLKNAQNTH
;
A
#
# COMPACT_ATOMS: atom_id res chain seq x y z
N MET A 1 6.63 -13.48 -5.32
CA MET A 1 7.43 -14.23 -6.30
C MET A 1 6.50 -15.07 -7.10
N SER A 2 6.72 -15.13 -8.38
CA SER A 2 5.82 -15.84 -9.25
C SER A 2 5.77 -17.32 -8.87
N HIS A 3 4.59 -17.88 -8.88
CA HIS A 3 4.34 -19.33 -8.82
C HIS A 3 5.10 -20.14 -9.89
N PHE A 4 5.97 -19.47 -10.64
CA PHE A 4 6.53 -19.94 -11.89
C PHE A 4 8.05 -20.14 -11.84
N THR A 5 8.69 -19.75 -10.73
CA THR A 5 10.14 -19.90 -10.59
C THR A 5 10.44 -20.72 -9.36
N ASP A 6 11.15 -21.82 -9.52
CA ASP A 6 11.68 -22.57 -8.39
C ASP A 6 12.68 -21.68 -7.65
N ILE A 7 12.41 -21.43 -6.38
CA ILE A 7 13.27 -20.59 -5.54
C ILE A 7 14.69 -21.18 -5.41
N ASN A 8 14.82 -22.50 -5.55
CA ASN A 8 16.11 -23.19 -5.53
C ASN A 8 16.93 -22.89 -6.80
N GLU A 9 16.27 -22.68 -7.96
CA GLU A 9 16.98 -22.24 -9.17
C GLU A 9 17.52 -20.81 -9.04
N LEU A 10 16.84 -19.95 -8.27
CA LEU A 10 17.30 -18.58 -8.00
C LEU A 10 18.47 -18.52 -7.03
N ALA A 11 18.52 -19.43 -6.05
CA ALA A 11 19.61 -19.48 -5.07
C ALA A 11 20.98 -19.69 -5.73
N HIS A 12 21.03 -20.43 -6.83
CA HIS A 12 22.26 -20.63 -7.61
C HIS A 12 22.68 -19.44 -8.47
N LYS A 13 21.85 -18.41 -8.57
CA LYS A 13 22.09 -17.18 -9.35
C LYS A 13 22.48 -15.99 -8.48
N ASN A 14 22.72 -16.19 -7.20
CA ASN A 14 23.15 -15.12 -6.30
C ASN A 14 24.66 -14.97 -6.37
N PHE A 15 25.15 -13.95 -7.07
CA PHE A 15 26.58 -13.71 -7.34
C PHE A 15 27.14 -12.54 -6.55
N GLY A 16 26.30 -11.77 -5.87
CA GLY A 16 26.70 -10.56 -5.17
C GLY A 16 26.72 -10.73 -3.67
N GLN A 17 27.63 -10.01 -3.03
CA GLN A 17 27.71 -9.88 -1.56
C GLN A 17 27.62 -8.42 -1.20
N CYS A 18 26.84 -8.11 -0.15
CA CYS A 18 26.86 -6.81 0.49
C CYS A 18 27.87 -6.84 1.63
N TYR A 19 28.55 -5.72 1.86
CA TYR A 19 29.48 -5.58 2.96
C TYR A 19 28.86 -4.72 4.06
N ILE A 20 29.24 -4.97 5.32
CA ILE A 20 28.71 -4.21 6.46
C ILE A 20 29.86 -3.40 7.06
N THR A 21 29.60 -2.12 7.28
CA THR A 21 30.44 -1.23 8.07
C THR A 21 29.56 -0.42 9.03
N HIS A 22 30.11 0.55 9.74
CA HIS A 22 29.40 1.30 10.76
C HIS A 22 29.87 2.75 10.81
N THR A 23 28.99 3.65 11.23
CA THR A 23 29.38 5.00 11.62
C THR A 23 30.23 4.96 12.90
N THR A 24 31.05 5.98 13.10
CA THR A 24 31.96 6.09 14.23
C THR A 24 31.65 7.32 15.08
N LEU A 25 32.26 7.45 16.25
CA LEU A 25 32.21 8.68 17.05
C LEU A 25 32.72 9.90 16.27
N LYS A 26 33.69 9.70 15.33
CA LYS A 26 34.15 10.76 14.45
C LYS A 26 33.06 11.17 13.47
N THR A 27 32.32 10.22 12.91
CA THR A 27 31.16 10.47 12.05
C THR A 27 30.09 11.26 12.80
N ASP A 28 29.73 10.83 14.02
CA ASP A 28 28.78 11.51 14.89
C ASP A 28 29.17 12.96 15.17
N LYS A 29 30.45 13.18 15.53
CA LYS A 29 30.97 14.53 15.77
C LYS A 29 30.84 15.42 14.54
N ILE A 30 31.25 14.94 13.35
CA ILE A 30 31.15 15.73 12.10
C ILE A 30 29.70 16.11 11.84
N LEU A 31 28.76 15.19 12.05
CA LEU A 31 27.33 15.47 11.86
C LEU A 31 26.82 16.52 12.84
N ARG A 32 27.13 16.40 14.12
CA ARG A 32 26.69 17.37 15.16
C ARG A 32 27.26 18.77 14.91
N ASP A 33 28.53 18.85 14.56
CA ASP A 33 29.20 20.12 14.28
C ASP A 33 28.60 20.86 13.04
N ASN A 34 27.96 20.11 12.13
CA ASN A 34 27.41 20.63 10.89
C ASN A 34 25.87 20.57 10.77
N PHE A 35 25.16 20.28 11.86
CA PHE A 35 23.72 20.04 11.85
C PHE A 35 22.91 21.13 11.14
N MET A 36 23.22 22.39 11.42
CA MET A 36 22.54 23.55 10.84
C MET A 36 22.88 23.82 9.38
N ARG A 37 23.83 23.06 8.81
CA ARG A 37 24.19 23.13 7.39
C ARG A 37 23.39 22.12 6.54
N SER A 38 22.69 21.15 7.18
CA SER A 38 21.85 20.22 6.43
C SER A 38 20.64 20.92 5.84
N ALA A 39 20.20 20.51 4.66
CA ALA A 39 18.98 21.07 4.05
C ALA A 39 17.75 20.80 4.94
N LEU A 40 17.71 19.68 5.64
CA LEU A 40 16.61 19.29 6.52
C LEU A 40 16.51 20.17 7.78
N TYR A 41 17.65 20.51 8.43
CA TYR A 41 17.66 21.27 9.69
C TYR A 41 18.05 22.72 9.52
N GLY A 42 18.61 23.10 8.39
CA GLY A 42 18.97 24.47 8.03
C GLY A 42 17.80 25.35 7.56
N GLY A 43 16.59 24.82 7.52
CA GLY A 43 15.37 25.56 7.16
C GLY A 43 15.10 25.65 5.66
N ASN A 44 15.78 24.89 4.83
CA ASN A 44 15.57 24.86 3.38
C ASN A 44 14.44 23.91 2.94
N ILE A 45 14.01 23.01 3.83
CA ILE A 45 12.95 22.04 3.57
C ILE A 45 11.83 22.26 4.57
N HIS A 46 10.61 22.39 4.08
CA HIS A 46 9.40 22.64 4.87
C HIS A 46 8.47 21.41 4.91
N SER A 47 8.64 20.44 3.99
CA SER A 47 7.86 19.21 3.98
C SER A 47 8.35 18.19 5.02
N GLN A 48 7.47 17.29 5.43
CA GLN A 48 7.87 16.14 6.24
C GLN A 48 8.65 15.15 5.38
N GLY A 49 9.86 14.77 5.84
CA GLY A 49 10.66 13.74 5.19
C GLY A 49 10.03 12.34 5.27
N PRO A 50 10.60 11.34 4.56
CA PRO A 50 10.13 9.96 4.57
C PRO A 50 10.06 9.39 5.99
N ARG A 51 8.96 8.74 6.36
CA ARG A 51 8.71 8.24 7.72
C ARG A 51 9.69 7.16 8.18
N TYR A 52 10.17 6.30 7.26
CA TYR A 52 10.96 5.10 7.56
C TYR A 52 12.32 5.04 6.89
N CYS A 53 12.77 6.14 6.29
CA CYS A 53 14.11 6.25 5.75
C CYS A 53 14.75 7.55 6.28
N PRO A 54 14.99 7.66 7.61
CA PRO A 54 15.58 8.86 8.16
C PRO A 54 17.02 8.99 7.67
N SER A 55 17.42 10.22 7.38
CA SER A 55 18.81 10.55 7.09
C SER A 55 19.71 10.21 8.29
N VAL A 56 21.01 10.10 8.05
CA VAL A 56 21.96 9.80 9.13
C VAL A 56 21.94 10.90 10.20
N GLU A 57 21.77 12.16 9.81
CA GLU A 57 21.60 13.26 10.75
C GLU A 57 20.32 13.15 11.58
N ASP A 58 19.22 12.67 10.99
CA ASP A 58 17.96 12.43 11.70
C ASP A 58 18.07 11.29 12.72
N LYS A 59 18.80 10.22 12.38
CA LYS A 59 19.10 9.13 13.29
C LYS A 59 19.86 9.61 14.54
N ILE A 60 20.91 10.41 14.34
CA ILE A 60 21.72 10.94 15.44
C ILE A 60 20.92 11.91 16.30
N LYS A 61 20.00 12.67 15.73
CA LYS A 61 19.12 13.57 16.49
C LYS A 61 18.10 12.81 17.34
N LYS A 62 17.49 11.76 16.75
CA LYS A 62 16.46 10.97 17.41
C LYS A 62 17.02 9.97 18.43
N PHE A 63 18.24 9.50 18.21
CA PHE A 63 18.90 8.49 19.04
C PHE A 63 20.30 8.96 19.47
N PRO A 64 20.39 10.03 20.27
CA PRO A 64 21.65 10.68 20.61
C PRO A 64 22.61 9.79 21.43
N GLU A 65 22.08 8.74 22.04
CA GLU A 65 22.84 7.75 22.83
C GLU A 65 23.47 6.64 21.97
N VAL A 66 23.03 6.50 20.70
CA VAL A 66 23.55 5.49 19.80
C VAL A 66 24.80 6.03 19.09
N THR A 67 25.94 5.48 19.42
CA THR A 67 27.26 5.94 18.94
C THR A 67 27.69 5.31 17.62
N SER A 68 26.95 4.30 17.13
CA SER A 68 27.29 3.55 15.92
C SER A 68 26.03 3.06 15.22
N HIS A 69 25.91 3.34 13.93
CA HIS A 69 24.82 2.88 13.08
C HIS A 69 25.37 1.97 11.98
N PRO A 70 24.73 0.81 11.72
CA PRO A 70 25.17 -0.08 10.65
C PRO A 70 24.92 0.56 9.28
N LEU A 71 25.85 0.32 8.37
CA LEU A 71 25.82 0.72 6.98
C LEU A 71 26.03 -0.51 6.10
N PHE A 72 25.23 -0.62 5.03
CA PHE A 72 25.38 -1.71 4.08
C PHE A 72 25.94 -1.17 2.78
N LEU A 73 27.02 -1.76 2.30
CA LEU A 73 27.65 -1.43 1.03
C LEU A 73 27.13 -2.40 -0.02
N GLU A 74 26.28 -1.90 -0.89
CA GLU A 74 25.59 -2.67 -1.91
C GLU A 74 26.22 -2.36 -3.28
N PRO A 75 26.82 -3.36 -3.99
CA PRO A 75 27.39 -3.12 -5.30
C PRO A 75 26.28 -2.72 -6.30
N GLU A 76 26.50 -1.63 -7.03
CA GLU A 76 25.53 -1.12 -8.04
C GLU A 76 25.47 -2.01 -9.31
N GLY A 77 26.39 -2.96 -9.45
CA GLY A 77 26.39 -3.92 -10.54
C GLY A 77 27.64 -4.77 -10.60
N PHE A 78 27.67 -5.73 -11.53
CA PHE A 78 28.78 -6.71 -11.65
C PHE A 78 30.02 -6.16 -12.38
N HIS A 79 29.87 -5.04 -13.11
CA HIS A 79 30.92 -4.47 -13.96
C HIS A 79 31.28 -3.04 -13.53
N THR A 80 30.99 -2.67 -12.29
CA THR A 80 31.28 -1.35 -11.75
C THR A 80 31.92 -1.47 -10.36
N GLU A 81 32.76 -0.53 -10.00
CA GLU A 81 33.31 -0.38 -8.65
C GLU A 81 32.44 0.57 -7.79
N GLU A 82 31.24 0.92 -8.24
CA GLU A 82 30.32 1.77 -7.51
C GLU A 82 29.53 0.95 -6.48
N TYR A 83 29.41 1.53 -5.30
CA TYR A 83 28.64 0.98 -4.17
C TYR A 83 27.62 2.00 -3.68
N TYR A 84 26.40 1.55 -3.52
CA TYR A 84 25.40 2.29 -2.77
C TYR A 84 25.60 2.08 -1.28
N ILE A 85 25.58 3.17 -0.50
CA ILE A 85 25.73 3.11 0.95
C ILE A 85 24.36 3.18 1.60
N GLN A 86 23.72 2.03 1.80
CA GLN A 86 22.44 1.96 2.47
C GLN A 86 22.59 2.32 3.97
N GLY A 87 21.67 3.16 4.44
CA GLY A 87 21.68 3.62 5.82
C GLY A 87 22.45 4.92 6.05
N PHE A 88 23.08 5.49 5.00
CA PHE A 88 23.87 6.71 5.06
C PHE A 88 23.25 7.87 4.24
N SER A 89 21.94 7.83 3.98
CA SER A 89 21.23 8.95 3.35
C SER A 89 21.47 10.24 4.11
N THR A 90 21.79 11.34 3.43
CA THR A 90 22.11 12.60 4.07
C THR A 90 21.74 13.79 3.19
N SER A 91 21.35 14.90 3.83
CA SER A 91 21.09 16.20 3.21
C SER A 91 22.19 17.23 3.49
N MET A 92 23.33 16.76 4.03
CA MET A 92 24.49 17.60 4.30
C MET A 92 25.13 18.14 3.01
N PRO A 93 25.81 19.30 3.05
CA PRO A 93 26.59 19.79 1.92
C PRO A 93 27.71 18.81 1.52
N GLU A 94 28.12 18.85 0.26
CA GLU A 94 29.06 17.89 -0.31
C GLU A 94 30.42 17.83 0.43
N ASP A 95 30.94 18.97 0.90
CA ASP A 95 32.18 19.01 1.70
C ASP A 95 32.05 18.22 3.01
N VAL A 96 30.88 18.31 3.65
CA VAL A 96 30.58 17.54 4.86
C VAL A 96 30.43 16.05 4.52
N GLN A 97 29.75 15.72 3.41
CA GLN A 97 29.60 14.33 2.98
C GLN A 97 30.93 13.65 2.71
N ARG A 98 31.89 14.35 2.10
CA ARG A 98 33.26 13.84 1.90
C ARG A 98 33.95 13.54 3.25
N ALA A 99 33.81 14.44 4.22
CA ALA A 99 34.37 14.22 5.56
C ALA A 99 33.68 13.06 6.29
N LEU A 100 32.36 12.90 6.11
CA LEU A 100 31.59 11.81 6.69
C LEU A 100 32.05 10.45 6.14
N ILE A 101 32.14 10.29 4.82
CA ILE A 101 32.59 9.03 4.20
C ILE A 101 34.02 8.69 4.63
N ALA A 102 34.93 9.65 4.64
CA ALA A 102 36.29 9.43 5.10
C ALA A 102 36.41 9.11 6.60
N SER A 103 35.34 9.24 7.38
CA SER A 103 35.28 8.87 8.78
C SER A 103 34.76 7.43 9.04
N VAL A 104 34.27 6.76 7.98
CA VAL A 104 33.70 5.41 8.05
C VAL A 104 34.79 4.37 7.75
N PRO A 105 34.96 3.34 8.60
CA PRO A 105 35.95 2.29 8.37
C PRO A 105 35.78 1.59 7.02
N GLY A 106 36.87 1.52 6.25
CA GLY A 106 36.90 0.93 4.91
C GLY A 106 36.53 1.88 3.78
N LEU A 107 36.08 3.11 4.09
CA LEU A 107 35.69 4.13 3.08
C LEU A 107 36.62 5.35 3.08
N GLU A 108 37.75 5.31 3.79
CA GLU A 108 38.64 6.45 3.98
C GLU A 108 39.23 7.01 2.69
N LYS A 109 39.32 6.15 1.67
CA LYS A 109 39.92 6.50 0.35
C LYS A 109 38.89 6.53 -0.78
N CYS A 110 37.60 6.42 -0.47
CA CYS A 110 36.54 6.41 -1.47
C CYS A 110 36.29 7.83 -2.04
N SER A 111 35.92 7.87 -3.30
CA SER A 111 35.38 9.08 -3.95
C SER A 111 33.85 8.98 -4.05
N ILE A 112 33.18 10.11 -3.92
CA ILE A 112 31.73 10.19 -4.11
C ILE A 112 31.47 10.40 -5.60
N THR A 113 30.79 9.46 -6.25
CA THR A 113 30.35 9.59 -7.63
C THR A 113 29.08 10.42 -7.74
N ARG A 114 28.17 10.27 -6.75
CA ARG A 114 26.93 11.03 -6.66
C ARG A 114 26.66 11.43 -5.20
N PRO A 115 26.69 12.74 -4.90
CA PRO A 115 26.37 13.21 -3.54
C PRO A 115 24.94 12.84 -3.12
N GLY A 116 24.75 12.60 -1.83
CA GLY A 116 23.43 12.53 -1.21
C GLY A 116 22.71 13.88 -1.32
N TYR A 117 21.39 13.85 -1.33
CA TYR A 117 20.55 15.02 -1.50
C TYR A 117 19.28 14.91 -0.66
N ALA A 118 18.68 16.04 -0.36
CA ALA A 118 17.37 16.07 0.24
C ALA A 118 16.29 16.05 -0.85
N VAL A 119 15.17 15.43 -0.54
CA VAL A 119 13.99 15.42 -1.41
C VAL A 119 12.84 16.08 -0.68
N GLU A 120 12.20 17.01 -1.34
CA GLU A 120 10.92 17.58 -0.96
C GLU A 120 9.86 17.10 -1.95
N TYR A 121 8.76 16.56 -1.44
CA TYR A 121 7.73 15.94 -2.27
C TYR A 121 6.53 16.86 -2.43
N ASP A 122 6.05 17.01 -3.66
CA ASP A 122 4.73 17.55 -3.92
C ASP A 122 3.66 16.62 -3.36
N TYR A 123 2.58 17.21 -2.87
CA TYR A 123 1.47 16.50 -2.24
C TYR A 123 0.14 16.96 -2.82
N SER A 124 -0.70 15.99 -3.16
CA SER A 124 -2.11 16.18 -3.50
C SER A 124 -2.96 15.42 -2.48
N ASP A 125 -4.00 16.05 -1.93
CA ASP A 125 -4.85 15.37 -0.94
C ASP A 125 -5.57 14.18 -1.59
N PRO A 126 -5.29 12.93 -1.17
CA PRO A 126 -5.89 11.76 -1.78
C PRO A 126 -7.42 11.67 -1.59
N LYS A 127 -8.00 12.48 -0.71
CA LYS A 127 -9.47 12.63 -0.61
C LYS A 127 -10.08 13.24 -1.87
N ASP A 128 -9.29 13.89 -2.71
CA ASP A 128 -9.73 14.39 -4.02
C ASP A 128 -9.76 13.31 -5.10
N LEU A 129 -9.39 12.07 -4.75
CA LEU A 129 -9.44 10.93 -5.65
C LEU A 129 -10.66 10.04 -5.38
N PHE A 130 -11.16 9.42 -6.44
CA PHE A 130 -12.05 8.26 -6.34
C PHE A 130 -11.27 7.01 -5.91
N PRO A 131 -11.94 5.94 -5.45
CA PRO A 131 -11.27 4.65 -5.19
C PRO A 131 -10.55 4.03 -6.39
N SER A 132 -10.87 4.47 -7.59
CA SER A 132 -10.14 4.15 -8.82
C SER A 132 -8.81 4.89 -8.97
N LEU A 133 -8.48 5.80 -8.05
CA LEU A 133 -7.37 6.76 -8.08
C LEU A 133 -7.51 7.85 -9.17
N GLN A 134 -8.67 7.95 -9.81
CA GLN A 134 -8.99 9.06 -10.71
C GLN A 134 -9.33 10.32 -9.89
N HIS A 135 -8.84 11.46 -10.34
CA HIS A 135 -9.14 12.75 -9.72
C HIS A 135 -10.63 13.13 -9.91
N LYS A 136 -11.28 13.58 -8.82
CA LYS A 136 -12.73 13.86 -8.80
C LYS A 136 -13.15 15.02 -9.70
N VAL A 137 -12.25 15.97 -9.94
CA VAL A 137 -12.53 17.20 -10.70
C VAL A 137 -11.92 17.16 -12.11
N ILE A 138 -10.83 16.43 -12.31
CA ILE A 138 -10.11 16.36 -13.58
C ILE A 138 -10.28 14.95 -14.16
N PRO A 139 -11.22 14.75 -15.10
CA PRO A 139 -11.45 13.45 -15.72
C PRO A 139 -10.19 12.96 -16.46
N GLY A 140 -9.87 11.67 -16.32
CA GLY A 140 -8.72 11.06 -16.98
C GLY A 140 -7.37 11.28 -16.28
N LEU A 141 -7.31 12.09 -15.21
CA LEU A 141 -6.13 12.22 -14.37
C LEU A 141 -6.16 11.16 -13.27
N PHE A 142 -5.14 10.31 -13.23
CA PHE A 142 -4.92 9.32 -12.18
C PHE A 142 -3.63 9.64 -11.44
N LEU A 143 -3.66 9.60 -10.10
CA LEU A 143 -2.51 9.90 -9.27
C LEU A 143 -2.12 8.65 -8.47
N ALA A 144 -0.81 8.39 -8.37
CA ALA A 144 -0.28 7.22 -7.65
C ALA A 144 1.08 7.49 -7.01
N GLY A 145 1.33 6.86 -5.87
CA GLY A 145 2.63 6.93 -5.19
C GLY A 145 2.74 8.10 -4.22
N GLN A 146 3.91 8.69 -4.15
CA GLN A 146 4.25 9.69 -3.13
C GLN A 146 3.40 10.96 -3.20
N ILE A 147 2.94 11.34 -4.37
CA ILE A 147 2.05 12.50 -4.54
C ILE A 147 0.75 12.35 -3.73
N ASN A 148 0.33 11.12 -3.45
CA ASN A 148 -0.82 10.82 -2.60
C ASN A 148 -0.45 10.69 -1.11
N GLY A 149 0.77 11.10 -0.71
CA GLY A 149 1.23 11.08 0.68
C GLY A 149 1.72 9.73 1.19
N THR A 150 2.04 8.77 0.32
CA THR A 150 2.65 7.49 0.72
C THR A 150 4.18 7.53 0.57
N THR A 151 4.90 6.72 1.36
CA THR A 151 6.38 6.74 1.37
C THR A 151 7.05 5.38 1.18
N GLY A 152 6.33 4.37 0.67
CA GLY A 152 6.91 3.05 0.42
C GLY A 152 6.88 2.65 -1.05
N TYR A 153 7.83 1.83 -1.46
CA TYR A 153 7.86 1.24 -2.80
C TYR A 153 6.62 0.39 -3.05
N GLU A 154 6.21 -0.39 -2.08
CA GLU A 154 5.06 -1.28 -2.14
C GLU A 154 3.77 -0.50 -2.28
N GLU A 155 3.64 0.60 -1.53
CA GLU A 155 2.49 1.50 -1.64
C GLU A 155 2.42 2.16 -3.02
N ALA A 156 3.57 2.61 -3.54
CA ALA A 156 3.63 3.22 -4.87
C ALA A 156 3.32 2.20 -5.97
N GLY A 157 3.87 0.99 -5.86
CA GLY A 157 3.61 -0.10 -6.80
C GLY A 157 2.14 -0.51 -6.83
N GLY A 158 1.52 -0.67 -5.65
CA GLY A 158 0.10 -1.00 -5.53
C GLY A 158 -0.81 0.08 -6.12
N GLN A 159 -0.54 1.34 -5.82
CA GLN A 159 -1.28 2.47 -6.38
C GLN A 159 -1.08 2.58 -7.89
N GLY A 160 0.18 2.47 -8.37
CA GLY A 160 0.50 2.53 -9.80
C GLY A 160 -0.20 1.46 -10.60
N LEU A 161 -0.25 0.22 -10.08
CA LEU A 161 -0.99 -0.88 -10.70
C LEU A 161 -2.48 -0.56 -10.83
N MET A 162 -3.10 -0.12 -9.73
CA MET A 162 -4.55 0.19 -9.72
C MET A 162 -4.89 1.40 -10.59
N ALA A 163 -4.07 2.45 -10.55
CA ALA A 163 -4.23 3.62 -11.41
C ALA A 163 -4.11 3.24 -12.89
N GLY A 164 -3.11 2.43 -13.26
CA GLY A 164 -2.91 1.95 -14.63
C GLY A 164 -4.07 1.09 -15.14
N ILE A 165 -4.56 0.14 -14.32
CA ILE A 165 -5.75 -0.67 -14.66
C ILE A 165 -6.95 0.25 -14.92
N ASN A 166 -7.22 1.18 -14.01
CA ASN A 166 -8.39 2.04 -14.10
C ASN A 166 -8.28 3.08 -15.23
N ALA A 167 -7.07 3.57 -15.53
CA ALA A 167 -6.84 4.40 -16.69
C ALA A 167 -7.15 3.67 -18.00
N ALA A 168 -6.72 2.42 -18.11
CA ALA A 168 -7.02 1.57 -19.27
C ALA A 168 -8.52 1.28 -19.41
N LEU A 169 -9.20 0.97 -18.30
CA LEU A 169 -10.65 0.76 -18.27
C LEU A 169 -11.42 2.04 -18.65
N TRP A 170 -10.97 3.18 -18.13
CA TRP A 170 -11.57 4.49 -18.45
C TRP A 170 -11.49 4.82 -19.94
N VAL A 171 -10.33 4.63 -20.58
CA VAL A 171 -10.18 4.81 -22.04
C VAL A 171 -11.08 3.88 -22.83
N GLN A 172 -11.34 2.67 -22.32
CA GLN A 172 -12.23 1.68 -22.91
C GLN A 172 -13.73 1.94 -22.64
N GLY A 173 -14.07 2.95 -21.87
CA GLY A 173 -15.46 3.23 -21.45
C GLY A 173 -16.05 2.17 -20.53
N LYS A 174 -15.19 1.42 -19.80
CA LYS A 174 -15.59 0.37 -18.87
C LYS A 174 -15.70 0.89 -17.44
N GLU A 175 -16.47 0.17 -16.62
CA GLU A 175 -16.58 0.45 -15.19
C GLU A 175 -15.22 0.32 -14.49
N PRO A 176 -14.92 1.19 -13.49
CA PRO A 176 -13.69 1.14 -12.75
C PRO A 176 -13.58 -0.14 -11.92
N PHE A 177 -12.35 -0.65 -11.81
CA PHE A 177 -11.99 -1.76 -10.94
C PHE A 177 -11.52 -1.25 -9.59
N VAL A 178 -12.19 -1.68 -8.53
CA VAL A 178 -11.86 -1.31 -7.14
C VAL A 178 -11.77 -2.58 -6.31
N LEU A 179 -10.66 -2.75 -5.61
CA LEU A 179 -10.49 -3.83 -4.62
C LEU A 179 -11.05 -3.39 -3.27
N ARG A 180 -11.82 -4.27 -2.65
CA ARG A 180 -12.36 -4.03 -1.30
C ARG A 180 -11.31 -4.30 -0.22
N ARG A 181 -11.59 -3.81 0.99
CA ARG A 181 -10.72 -3.98 2.16
C ARG A 181 -10.57 -5.43 2.63
N ASP A 182 -11.53 -6.29 2.31
CA ASP A 182 -11.52 -7.73 2.59
C ASP A 182 -10.87 -8.57 1.48
N GLU A 183 -10.59 -7.96 0.32
CA GLU A 183 -9.99 -8.63 -0.83
C GLU A 183 -8.47 -8.46 -0.91
N ALA A 184 -7.95 -7.28 -0.56
CA ALA A 184 -6.52 -7.00 -0.68
C ALA A 184 -6.03 -5.91 0.26
N TYR A 185 -4.74 -5.97 0.65
CA TYR A 185 -4.06 -4.84 1.31
C TYR A 185 -4.04 -3.58 0.44
N ILE A 186 -3.98 -3.72 -0.89
CA ILE A 186 -4.13 -2.59 -1.83
C ILE A 186 -5.51 -1.94 -1.67
N GLY A 187 -6.56 -2.72 -1.46
CA GLY A 187 -7.90 -2.19 -1.17
C GLY A 187 -7.95 -1.40 0.14
N VAL A 188 -7.32 -1.91 1.21
CA VAL A 188 -7.20 -1.19 2.49
C VAL A 188 -6.42 0.10 2.31
N LEU A 189 -5.27 0.06 1.62
CA LEU A 189 -4.43 1.21 1.32
C LEU A 189 -5.21 2.33 0.62
N ILE A 190 -5.85 2.01 -0.49
CA ILE A 190 -6.56 3.01 -1.29
C ILE A 190 -7.76 3.56 -0.54
N ASP A 191 -8.54 2.70 0.12
CA ASP A 191 -9.70 3.14 0.90
C ASP A 191 -9.27 4.07 2.06
N ASP A 192 -8.19 3.76 2.78
CA ASP A 192 -7.65 4.65 3.82
C ASP A 192 -7.25 6.02 3.24
N LEU A 193 -6.56 6.05 2.10
CA LEU A 193 -6.13 7.28 1.46
C LEU A 193 -7.34 8.16 1.07
N VAL A 194 -8.29 7.61 0.34
CA VAL A 194 -9.41 8.42 -0.22
C VAL A 194 -10.49 8.76 0.79
N THR A 195 -10.60 8.02 1.92
CA THR A 195 -11.62 8.28 2.94
C THR A 195 -11.09 9.04 4.14
N LYS A 196 -9.90 8.69 4.62
CA LYS A 196 -9.28 9.28 5.82
C LYS A 196 -8.32 10.41 5.48
N GLY A 197 -7.70 10.36 4.28
CA GLY A 197 -6.57 11.22 3.94
C GLY A 197 -5.32 10.88 4.74
N VAL A 198 -4.32 11.75 4.66
CA VAL A 198 -3.05 11.57 5.36
C VAL A 198 -2.64 12.87 6.05
N ASN A 199 -2.30 12.77 7.36
CA ASN A 199 -1.74 13.86 8.14
C ASN A 199 -0.22 13.71 8.31
N GLU A 200 0.30 12.52 8.02
CA GLU A 200 1.72 12.15 8.05
C GLU A 200 1.98 11.15 6.93
N PRO A 201 3.22 10.96 6.48
CA PRO A 201 3.53 9.98 5.43
C PRO A 201 2.96 8.60 5.73
N TYR A 202 2.10 8.13 4.83
CA TYR A 202 1.35 6.88 5.01
C TYR A 202 2.25 5.66 4.72
N ARG A 203 2.16 4.64 5.60
CA ARG A 203 2.69 3.31 5.38
C ARG A 203 1.61 2.28 5.66
N MET A 204 1.58 1.25 4.80
CA MET A 204 0.66 0.13 4.96
C MET A 204 1.19 -0.88 5.97
N PHE A 205 0.69 -0.82 7.20
CA PHE A 205 0.94 -1.82 8.23
C PHE A 205 -0.18 -2.85 8.26
N THR A 206 0.16 -4.07 8.65
CA THR A 206 -0.84 -5.13 8.85
C THR A 206 -1.91 -4.76 9.88
N SER A 207 -1.57 -3.88 10.84
CA SER A 207 -2.51 -3.36 11.85
C SER A 207 -3.63 -2.49 11.28
N ARG A 208 -3.48 -1.97 10.05
CA ARG A 208 -4.51 -1.18 9.37
C ARG A 208 -5.64 -2.03 8.77
N ALA A 209 -5.38 -3.32 8.56
CA ALA A 209 -6.35 -4.24 8.00
C ALA A 209 -7.14 -4.93 9.11
N GLU A 210 -8.44 -4.79 9.10
CA GLU A 210 -9.36 -5.44 10.02
C GLU A 210 -9.52 -6.94 9.73
N TYR A 211 -9.35 -7.34 8.47
CA TYR A 211 -9.51 -8.74 8.01
C TYR A 211 -8.17 -9.45 7.77
N ARG A 212 -7.17 -9.23 8.64
CA ARG A 212 -5.80 -9.76 8.45
C ARG A 212 -5.75 -11.27 8.24
N ILE A 213 -6.66 -12.01 8.89
CA ILE A 213 -6.70 -13.47 8.77
C ILE A 213 -7.16 -13.92 7.37
N LEU A 214 -7.90 -13.07 6.65
CA LEU A 214 -8.31 -13.31 5.27
C LEU A 214 -7.21 -12.87 4.29
N LEU A 215 -6.46 -11.80 4.63
CA LEU A 215 -5.49 -11.13 3.76
C LEU A 215 -4.07 -11.63 3.99
N ARG A 216 -3.84 -12.93 3.81
CA ARG A 216 -2.51 -13.51 3.95
C ARG A 216 -1.74 -13.50 2.63
N ASN A 217 -0.41 -13.56 2.72
CA ASN A 217 0.46 -13.68 1.55
C ASN A 217 0.35 -15.06 0.90
N ASP A 218 0.11 -16.10 1.71
CA ASP A 218 0.00 -17.49 1.27
C ASP A 218 -1.28 -17.81 0.50
N ASN A 219 -2.28 -16.93 0.51
CA ASN A 219 -3.54 -17.07 -0.22
C ASN A 219 -3.85 -15.90 -1.16
N ALA A 220 -2.88 -15.03 -1.42
CA ALA A 220 -3.09 -13.87 -2.28
C ALA A 220 -3.46 -14.27 -3.72
N ASP A 221 -2.89 -15.35 -4.21
CA ASP A 221 -3.21 -15.94 -5.50
C ASP A 221 -4.67 -16.41 -5.61
N LEU A 222 -5.16 -17.13 -4.60
CA LEU A 222 -6.56 -17.60 -4.55
C LEU A 222 -7.56 -16.43 -4.57
N ARG A 223 -7.21 -15.28 -3.99
CA ARG A 223 -8.07 -14.10 -3.94
C ARG A 223 -7.98 -13.23 -5.18
N LEU A 224 -6.79 -13.07 -5.78
CA LEU A 224 -6.52 -12.02 -6.77
C LEU A 224 -6.32 -12.54 -8.19
N THR A 225 -5.92 -13.80 -8.39
CA THR A 225 -5.77 -14.38 -9.75
C THR A 225 -7.06 -14.32 -10.56
N PRO A 226 -8.25 -14.57 -10.01
CA PRO A 226 -9.50 -14.42 -10.75
C PRO A 226 -9.71 -13.01 -11.32
N HIS A 227 -9.35 -11.98 -10.55
CA HIS A 227 -9.40 -10.59 -11.04
C HIS A 227 -8.38 -10.36 -12.15
N GLY A 228 -7.14 -10.85 -11.98
CA GLY A 228 -6.09 -10.73 -12.99
C GLY A 228 -6.45 -11.38 -14.33
N LEU A 229 -7.05 -12.57 -14.28
CA LEU A 229 -7.57 -13.28 -15.48
C LEU A 229 -8.71 -12.48 -16.13
N LYS A 230 -9.67 -12.01 -15.35
CA LYS A 230 -10.82 -11.23 -15.85
C LYS A 230 -10.38 -9.92 -16.51
N LEU A 231 -9.35 -9.27 -15.99
CA LEU A 231 -8.80 -8.02 -16.51
C LEU A 231 -7.83 -8.23 -17.68
N GLY A 232 -7.46 -9.47 -18.00
CA GLY A 232 -6.48 -9.76 -19.05
C GLY A 232 -5.03 -9.43 -18.66
N LEU A 233 -4.74 -9.32 -17.37
CA LEU A 233 -3.39 -9.08 -16.84
C LEU A 233 -2.57 -10.37 -16.70
N ILE A 234 -3.25 -11.50 -16.67
CA ILE A 234 -2.66 -12.84 -16.59
C ILE A 234 -2.94 -13.57 -17.90
N ASP A 235 -1.92 -14.20 -18.46
CA ASP A 235 -2.05 -14.99 -19.68
C ASP A 235 -3.11 -16.09 -19.48
N PRO A 236 -4.08 -16.25 -20.41
CA PRO A 236 -5.13 -17.27 -20.32
C PRO A 236 -4.62 -18.71 -20.12
N THR A 237 -3.40 -19.02 -20.55
CA THR A 237 -2.78 -20.34 -20.34
C THR A 237 -2.60 -20.70 -18.86
N TYR A 238 -2.60 -19.71 -17.96
CA TYR A 238 -2.52 -19.94 -16.52
C TYR A 238 -3.87 -20.24 -15.86
N LYS A 239 -4.98 -20.14 -16.60
CA LYS A 239 -6.31 -20.37 -16.05
C LYS A 239 -6.47 -21.79 -15.53
N GLU A 240 -6.22 -22.79 -16.39
CA GLU A 240 -6.36 -24.21 -16.03
C GLU A 240 -5.43 -24.62 -14.87
N PRO A 241 -4.11 -24.32 -14.89
CA PRO A 241 -3.24 -24.59 -13.73
C PRO A 241 -3.71 -23.94 -12.43
N PHE A 242 -4.31 -22.75 -12.50
CA PHE A 242 -4.86 -22.07 -11.32
C PHE A 242 -6.15 -22.75 -10.81
N GLU A 243 -7.07 -23.10 -11.70
CA GLU A 243 -8.31 -23.81 -11.35
C GLU A 243 -8.02 -25.17 -10.70
N ASN A 244 -7.04 -25.89 -11.23
CA ASN A 244 -6.58 -27.15 -10.64
C ASN A 244 -5.97 -26.95 -9.23
N TYR A 245 -5.20 -25.89 -9.03
CA TYR A 245 -4.65 -25.55 -7.72
C TYR A 245 -5.76 -25.15 -6.74
N GLN A 246 -6.73 -24.36 -7.17
CA GLN A 246 -7.89 -23.97 -6.37
C GLN A 246 -8.69 -25.19 -5.94
N HIS A 247 -8.95 -26.12 -6.87
CA HIS A 247 -9.67 -27.37 -6.58
C HIS A 247 -8.93 -28.22 -5.55
N LEU A 248 -7.60 -28.37 -5.68
CA LEU A 248 -6.77 -29.04 -4.69
C LEU A 248 -6.90 -28.40 -3.29
N CYS A 249 -6.89 -27.08 -3.19
CA CYS A 249 -7.09 -26.39 -1.92
C CYS A 249 -8.47 -26.69 -1.32
N GLU A 250 -9.53 -26.72 -2.13
CA GLU A 250 -10.89 -27.04 -1.71
C GLU A 250 -11.03 -28.48 -1.22
N GLU A 251 -10.45 -29.46 -1.93
CA GLU A 251 -10.46 -30.87 -1.52
C GLU A 251 -9.76 -31.06 -0.17
N LEU A 252 -8.57 -30.47 -0.01
CA LEU A 252 -7.82 -30.57 1.24
C LEU A 252 -8.56 -29.88 2.41
N CYS A 253 -9.19 -28.72 2.18
CA CYS A 253 -10.02 -28.07 3.20
C CYS A 253 -11.23 -28.91 3.59
N ALA A 254 -11.79 -29.72 2.67
CA ALA A 254 -12.87 -30.62 2.92
C ALA A 254 -12.43 -31.97 3.58
N GLY A 255 -11.15 -32.14 3.86
CA GLY A 255 -10.55 -33.37 4.39
C GLY A 255 -10.59 -34.55 3.42
N LYS A 256 -10.73 -34.29 2.12
CA LYS A 256 -10.71 -35.29 1.06
C LYS A 256 -9.29 -35.62 0.63
N ALA A 257 -9.07 -36.87 0.23
CA ALA A 257 -7.86 -37.23 -0.47
C ALA A 257 -7.84 -36.52 -1.85
N PRO A 258 -6.69 -35.89 -2.26
CA PRO A 258 -6.63 -35.26 -3.55
C PRO A 258 -6.96 -36.22 -4.67
N GLN A 259 -7.96 -35.90 -5.48
CA GLN A 259 -8.30 -36.64 -6.68
C GLN A 259 -7.60 -36.08 -7.94
N THR A 260 -6.90 -34.97 -7.76
CA THR A 260 -6.27 -34.23 -8.85
C THR A 260 -4.95 -34.91 -9.24
N ASP A 261 -4.97 -35.65 -10.32
CA ASP A 261 -3.80 -36.30 -10.96
C ASP A 261 -2.93 -35.27 -11.73
N VAL A 262 -3.11 -33.98 -11.41
CA VAL A 262 -2.44 -32.88 -12.14
C VAL A 262 -1.10 -32.61 -11.51
N ASN A 263 -0.06 -32.63 -12.31
CA ASN A 263 1.29 -32.27 -11.91
C ASN A 263 1.39 -30.76 -11.65
N LEU A 264 0.97 -30.34 -10.46
CA LEU A 264 1.02 -28.95 -10.00
C LEU A 264 2.41 -28.52 -9.51
N GLY A 265 3.34 -29.45 -9.45
CA GLY A 265 4.66 -29.26 -8.83
C GLY A 265 4.60 -29.28 -7.28
N PRO A 266 5.71 -29.71 -6.64
CA PRO A 266 5.74 -29.96 -5.19
C PRO A 266 5.41 -28.72 -4.36
N TRP A 267 5.82 -27.53 -4.81
CA TRP A 267 5.58 -26.28 -4.09
C TRP A 267 4.10 -25.92 -3.99
N ARG A 268 3.31 -26.10 -5.05
CA ARG A 268 1.88 -25.81 -5.03
C ARG A 268 1.12 -26.79 -4.14
N VAL A 269 1.51 -28.05 -4.17
CA VAL A 269 0.91 -29.09 -3.29
C VAL A 269 1.19 -28.77 -1.82
N GLU A 270 2.40 -28.38 -1.48
CA GLU A 270 2.78 -27.99 -0.13
C GLU A 270 2.03 -26.74 0.33
N ASN A 271 1.93 -25.71 -0.54
CA ASN A 271 1.17 -24.50 -0.23
C ASN A 271 -0.32 -24.78 -0.04
N ALA A 272 -0.92 -25.67 -0.83
CA ALA A 272 -2.32 -26.08 -0.67
C ALA A 272 -2.54 -26.80 0.66
N LYS A 273 -1.64 -27.67 1.09
CA LYS A 273 -1.68 -28.32 2.42
C LYS A 273 -1.60 -27.30 3.52
N ARG A 274 -0.61 -26.39 3.46
CA ARG A 274 -0.46 -25.31 4.43
C ARG A 274 -1.70 -24.42 4.49
N TYR A 275 -2.30 -24.10 3.36
CA TYR A 275 -3.55 -23.33 3.29
C TYR A 275 -4.67 -24.07 4.02
N ALA A 276 -4.87 -25.37 3.77
CA ALA A 276 -5.90 -26.19 4.42
C ALA A 276 -5.69 -26.29 5.94
N ASP A 277 -4.45 -26.48 6.40
CA ASP A 277 -4.11 -26.52 7.83
C ASP A 277 -4.47 -25.19 8.53
N VAL A 278 -4.17 -24.06 7.89
CA VAL A 278 -4.51 -22.74 8.41
C VAL A 278 -6.05 -22.57 8.45
N GLN A 279 -6.76 -22.98 7.39
CA GLN A 279 -8.23 -22.92 7.34
C GLN A 279 -8.85 -23.73 8.48
N ALA A 280 -8.40 -24.95 8.70
CA ALA A 280 -8.88 -25.81 9.78
C ALA A 280 -8.58 -25.21 11.17
N LYS A 281 -7.34 -24.75 11.39
CA LYS A 281 -6.91 -24.20 12.68
C LYS A 281 -7.67 -22.95 13.10
N TYR A 282 -8.06 -22.11 12.15
CA TYR A 282 -8.69 -20.82 12.41
C TYR A 282 -10.13 -20.73 11.91
N ALA A 283 -10.81 -21.84 11.69
CA ALA A 283 -12.15 -21.91 11.10
C ALA A 283 -13.16 -20.95 11.74
N GLY A 284 -13.25 -20.93 13.08
CA GLY A 284 -14.19 -20.03 13.79
C GLY A 284 -13.89 -18.54 13.62
N TYR A 285 -12.62 -18.18 13.42
CA TYR A 285 -12.23 -16.79 13.11
C TYR A 285 -12.57 -16.44 11.67
N PHE A 286 -12.37 -17.35 10.72
CA PHE A 286 -12.72 -17.14 9.32
C PHE A 286 -14.22 -16.90 9.17
N GLU A 287 -15.07 -17.73 9.78
CA GLU A 287 -16.53 -17.57 9.74
C GLU A 287 -16.99 -16.21 10.28
N ARG A 288 -16.40 -15.76 11.39
CA ARG A 288 -16.72 -14.44 11.97
C ARG A 288 -16.30 -13.32 11.06
N ASN A 289 -15.03 -13.33 10.59
CA ASN A 289 -14.50 -12.30 9.70
C ASN A 289 -15.27 -12.24 8.37
N LYS A 290 -15.67 -13.40 7.82
CA LYS A 290 -16.46 -13.47 6.61
C LYS A 290 -17.81 -12.79 6.77
N LYS A 291 -18.54 -13.10 7.86
CA LYS A 291 -19.83 -12.45 8.18
C LYS A 291 -19.69 -10.93 8.35
N ASP A 292 -18.61 -10.47 8.98
CA ASP A 292 -18.39 -9.03 9.17
C ASP A 292 -17.98 -8.35 7.84
N ALA A 293 -17.20 -9.03 7.01
CA ALA A 293 -16.86 -8.57 5.66
C ALA A 293 -18.09 -8.51 4.74
N GLU A 294 -19.00 -9.49 4.81
CA GLU A 294 -20.27 -9.50 4.08
C GLU A 294 -21.13 -8.29 4.45
N LYS A 295 -21.29 -7.99 5.75
CA LYS A 295 -22.02 -6.79 6.19
C LYS A 295 -21.40 -5.48 5.67
N LEU A 296 -20.09 -5.41 5.66
CA LEU A 296 -19.39 -4.23 5.11
C LEU A 296 -19.58 -4.15 3.59
N ALA A 297 -19.51 -5.28 2.89
CA ALA A 297 -19.75 -5.34 1.45
C ALA A 297 -21.19 -4.92 1.10
N ASP A 298 -22.18 -5.26 1.92
CA ASP A 298 -23.55 -4.79 1.75
C ASP A 298 -23.65 -3.26 1.83
N LEU A 299 -22.94 -2.64 2.76
CA LEU A 299 -22.86 -1.18 2.85
C LEU A 299 -22.10 -0.57 1.66
N ASP A 300 -21.04 -1.23 1.19
CA ASP A 300 -20.27 -0.78 0.02
C ASP A 300 -21.06 -0.93 -1.29
N ASN A 301 -22.05 -1.83 -1.34
CA ASN A 301 -22.98 -1.94 -2.47
C ASN A 301 -24.04 -0.82 -2.51
N ILE A 302 -24.28 -0.12 -1.41
CA ILE A 302 -25.24 0.97 -1.35
C ILE A 302 -24.57 2.26 -1.86
N LYS A 303 -24.70 2.53 -3.15
CA LYS A 303 -24.16 3.75 -3.77
C LYS A 303 -24.88 4.99 -3.26
N ILE A 304 -24.14 6.06 -2.99
CA ILE A 304 -24.68 7.39 -2.72
C ILE A 304 -24.98 8.08 -4.06
N PRO A 305 -26.23 8.48 -4.33
CA PRO A 305 -26.60 9.05 -5.62
C PRO A 305 -25.88 10.37 -5.91
N ALA A 306 -25.51 10.59 -7.17
CA ALA A 306 -24.97 11.88 -7.58
C ALA A 306 -26.01 13.00 -7.32
N GLY A 307 -25.53 14.10 -6.72
CA GLY A 307 -26.37 15.22 -6.30
C GLY A 307 -27.07 15.06 -4.95
N PHE A 308 -26.83 13.96 -4.23
CA PHE A 308 -27.28 13.82 -2.83
C PHE A 308 -26.46 14.74 -1.93
N ASP A 309 -27.11 15.63 -1.18
CA ASP A 309 -26.45 16.52 -0.20
C ASP A 309 -26.61 15.95 1.22
N PRO A 310 -25.55 15.48 1.85
CA PRO A 310 -25.60 14.98 3.22
C PRO A 310 -26.09 16.01 4.25
N SER A 311 -25.92 17.32 3.99
CA SER A 311 -26.38 18.36 4.92
C SER A 311 -27.90 18.58 4.90
N ALA A 312 -28.59 18.08 3.89
CA ALA A 312 -30.05 18.10 3.84
C ALA A 312 -30.68 16.99 4.71
N VAL A 313 -29.89 16.09 5.26
CA VAL A 313 -30.33 14.99 6.13
C VAL A 313 -30.69 15.54 7.51
N LYS A 314 -31.96 15.56 7.85
CA LYS A 314 -32.40 16.02 9.18
C LYS A 314 -31.86 15.08 10.27
N GLY A 315 -31.24 15.66 11.29
CA GLY A 315 -30.73 14.94 12.46
C GLY A 315 -29.29 14.41 12.33
N ILE A 316 -28.64 14.56 11.16
CA ILE A 316 -27.21 14.28 11.03
C ILE A 316 -26.38 15.31 11.80
N LEU A 317 -25.28 14.88 12.41
CA LEU A 317 -24.35 15.77 13.07
C LEU A 317 -23.71 16.74 12.06
N PHE A 318 -23.57 18.02 12.44
CA PHE A 318 -22.96 19.03 11.57
C PHE A 318 -21.55 18.64 11.11
N GLU A 319 -20.74 18.11 12.02
CA GLU A 319 -19.38 17.63 11.71
C GLU A 319 -19.40 16.49 10.69
N SER A 320 -20.31 15.52 10.87
CA SER A 320 -20.47 14.39 9.92
C SER A 320 -20.89 14.88 8.55
N ALA A 321 -21.84 15.80 8.48
CA ALA A 321 -22.29 16.39 7.21
C ALA A 321 -21.16 17.14 6.50
N GLN A 322 -20.36 17.91 7.24
CA GLN A 322 -19.21 18.63 6.68
C GLN A 322 -18.15 17.65 6.12
N LYS A 323 -17.80 16.60 6.87
CA LYS A 323 -16.85 15.58 6.43
C LYS A 323 -17.34 14.81 5.20
N LEU A 324 -18.59 14.42 5.17
CA LEU A 324 -19.20 13.75 4.02
C LEU A 324 -19.19 14.63 2.78
N ARG A 325 -19.37 15.94 2.92
CA ARG A 325 -19.24 16.88 1.79
C ARG A 325 -17.81 17.03 1.29
N MET A 326 -16.84 17.03 2.18
CA MET A 326 -15.42 17.10 1.82
C MET A 326 -14.95 15.82 1.12
N VAL A 327 -15.24 14.67 1.71
CA VAL A 327 -14.75 13.37 1.19
C VAL A 327 -15.54 12.91 -0.02
N LYS A 328 -16.85 13.25 -0.09
CA LYS A 328 -17.76 12.82 -1.18
C LYS A 328 -17.71 11.31 -1.40
N PRO A 329 -18.00 10.49 -0.38
CA PRO A 329 -17.96 9.04 -0.50
C PRO A 329 -18.97 8.56 -1.56
N GLN A 330 -18.61 7.51 -2.28
CA GLN A 330 -19.47 6.93 -3.32
C GLN A 330 -20.45 5.90 -2.77
N THR A 331 -20.15 5.33 -1.60
CA THR A 331 -20.96 4.29 -0.98
C THR A 331 -21.20 4.56 0.50
N LEU A 332 -22.21 3.92 1.08
CA LEU A 332 -22.44 3.98 2.53
C LEU A 332 -21.30 3.36 3.31
N GLY A 333 -20.67 2.29 2.78
CA GLY A 333 -19.52 1.69 3.42
C GLY A 333 -18.34 2.65 3.52
N GLN A 334 -18.04 3.43 2.46
CA GLN A 334 -17.05 4.50 2.53
C GLN A 334 -17.43 5.59 3.54
N ALA A 335 -18.69 6.02 3.54
CA ALA A 335 -19.18 7.00 4.50
C ALA A 335 -18.96 6.55 5.95
N SER A 336 -19.19 5.27 6.26
CA SER A 336 -19.02 4.69 7.60
C SER A 336 -17.57 4.68 8.09
N ARG A 337 -16.59 4.71 7.17
CA ARG A 337 -15.16 4.69 7.48
C ARG A 337 -14.54 6.08 7.65
N ILE A 338 -15.31 7.13 7.37
CA ILE A 338 -14.86 8.52 7.57
C ILE A 338 -14.78 8.81 9.07
N PRO A 339 -13.61 9.22 9.61
CA PRO A 339 -13.47 9.52 11.03
C PRO A 339 -14.45 10.59 11.49
N GLY A 340 -15.28 10.26 12.50
CA GLY A 340 -16.27 11.17 13.07
C GLY A 340 -17.69 11.01 12.50
N VAL A 341 -17.91 10.18 11.50
CA VAL A 341 -19.25 9.74 11.09
C VAL A 341 -19.69 8.62 12.04
N THR A 342 -20.84 8.79 12.67
CA THR A 342 -21.35 7.86 13.69
C THR A 342 -22.29 6.79 13.10
N PRO A 343 -22.50 5.65 13.79
CA PRO A 343 -23.51 4.68 13.37
C PRO A 343 -24.92 5.25 13.25
N SER A 344 -25.26 6.25 14.09
CA SER A 344 -26.55 6.95 14.02
C SER A 344 -26.67 7.77 12.73
N ASP A 345 -25.60 8.48 12.34
CA ASP A 345 -25.56 9.22 11.07
C ASP A 345 -25.71 8.28 9.89
N MET A 346 -25.12 7.08 9.94
CA MET A 346 -25.23 6.08 8.88
C MET A 346 -26.67 5.58 8.68
N GLN A 347 -27.41 5.38 9.77
CA GLN A 347 -28.82 5.00 9.69
C GLN A 347 -29.67 6.10 9.03
N LEU A 348 -29.44 7.35 9.42
CA LEU A 348 -30.13 8.50 8.83
C LEU A 348 -29.78 8.65 7.35
N LEU A 349 -28.50 8.51 6.97
CA LEU A 349 -28.06 8.55 5.59
C LEU A 349 -28.75 7.46 4.74
N ALA A 350 -28.81 6.22 5.22
CA ALA A 350 -29.45 5.12 4.50
C ALA A 350 -30.92 5.41 4.18
N ILE A 351 -31.68 5.89 5.17
CA ILE A 351 -33.09 6.24 5.04
C ILE A 351 -33.27 7.38 4.01
N HIS A 352 -32.45 8.43 4.11
CA HIS A 352 -32.56 9.59 3.21
C HIS A 352 -32.11 9.30 1.79
N ILE A 353 -31.10 8.44 1.59
CA ILE A 353 -30.67 7.98 0.26
C ILE A 353 -31.78 7.19 -0.41
N GLU A 354 -32.45 6.29 0.32
CA GLU A 354 -33.57 5.53 -0.22
C GLU A 354 -34.74 6.45 -0.65
N ARG A 355 -35.06 7.44 0.17
CA ARG A 355 -36.06 8.47 -0.16
C ARG A 355 -35.69 9.26 -1.41
N PHE A 356 -34.44 9.70 -1.50
CA PHE A 356 -33.93 10.46 -2.64
C PHE A 356 -34.01 9.65 -3.94
N ARG A 357 -33.69 8.35 -3.90
CA ARG A 357 -33.83 7.44 -5.05
C ARG A 357 -35.28 7.31 -5.51
N LYS A 358 -36.22 7.13 -4.57
CA LYS A 358 -37.64 7.02 -4.87
C LYS A 358 -38.17 8.30 -5.54
N LEU A 359 -37.80 9.49 -5.05
CA LEU A 359 -38.20 10.77 -5.62
C LEU A 359 -37.62 10.97 -7.01
N LYS A 360 -36.35 10.64 -7.24
CA LYS A 360 -35.70 10.77 -8.53
C LYS A 360 -36.30 9.82 -9.57
N ASN A 361 -36.63 8.61 -9.21
CA ASN A 361 -37.30 7.64 -10.10
C ASN A 361 -38.70 8.09 -10.45
N ALA A 362 -39.47 8.69 -9.53
CA ALA A 362 -40.79 9.25 -9.82
C ALA A 362 -40.73 10.45 -10.77
N GLN A 363 -39.67 11.26 -10.75
CA GLN A 363 -39.47 12.37 -11.68
C GLN A 363 -39.04 11.95 -13.09
N ASN A 364 -38.39 10.79 -13.22
CA ASN A 364 -37.97 10.25 -14.53
C ASN A 364 -39.06 9.43 -15.23
N THR A 365 -40.23 9.23 -14.61
CA THR A 365 -41.37 8.46 -15.15
C THR A 365 -42.46 9.38 -15.65
N HIS A 366 -42.25 10.68 -15.59
CA HIS A 366 -43.09 11.74 -16.20
C HIS A 366 -42.27 12.48 -17.28
#